data_1d94f9849931405f190ca6e711d0b4fa
#
_entry.id   1d94f9849931405f190ca6e711d0b4fa
#
_cell.length_a   1.000
_cell.length_b   1.000
_cell.length_c   1.000
_cell.angle_alpha   90.00
_cell.angle_beta   90.00
_cell.angle_gamma   90.00
#
_symmetry.space_group_name_H-M   'P 1'
#
loop_
_entity.id
_entity.type
_entity.pdbx_description
1 polymer ?
#
loop_
_entity_poly.entity_id
_entity_poly.type
_entity_poly.pdbx_seq_one_letter_code
_entity_poly.pdbx_strand_id
1 'polypeptide(L)'
;MLYFQTFRGEVISMIKLEHVSKEFETRGKKKIDAVNDVNLTINTGEIFGIIGFSGAGKSTLVRCINLLEHPTKGKVYLNDKELTASGAKELRQERRKIGMIFQQFNLLAQKTCIDNITFPLIISGVPKKRAIERAKELLELVDLSDKAKAYPEQLSGGQKQRIAIARALATKPEVLLCDEATSALDPITTRSILALLKKINEELKVTIVVITHEMRVVEQICDRVAVMSDGFIKEVGTVKDIFLNPKSDTARKLILPERNRFENDKHSGILRLAFDGQSSYEPIISELTLASGSCVNILGANTEDIGGKAYGQMLIELPDSAEAISKIKDFLDKKQIHYEEGGNADVTTD
;
A
#
# COMPACT_ATOMS: atom_id res chain seq x y z
N MET A 1 -16.67 -11.61 -1.65
CA MET A 1 -17.83 -10.94 -1.03
C MET A 1 -17.36 -10.46 0.34
N LEU A 2 -16.95 -9.18 0.42
CA LEU A 2 -16.34 -8.58 1.62
C LEU A 2 -17.44 -8.37 2.67
N TYR A 3 -17.40 -9.16 3.75
CA TYR A 3 -18.20 -8.89 4.94
C TYR A 3 -17.50 -7.80 5.75
N PHE A 4 -17.80 -6.54 5.48
CA PHE A 4 -17.59 -5.49 6.47
C PHE A 4 -18.55 -5.78 7.63
N GLN A 5 -18.02 -5.91 8.86
CA GLN A 5 -18.89 -5.95 10.04
C GLN A 5 -19.55 -4.58 10.18
N THR A 6 -20.76 -4.45 9.66
CA THR A 6 -21.63 -3.31 9.90
C THR A 6 -22.44 -3.55 11.17
N PHE A 7 -22.04 -2.98 12.28
CA PHE A 7 -22.95 -2.74 13.39
C PHE A 7 -23.77 -1.50 13.04
N ARG A 8 -25.03 -1.65 12.73
CA ARG A 8 -25.99 -0.59 12.33
C ARG A 8 -25.67 0.20 11.05
N GLY A 9 -25.01 -0.39 10.05
CA GLY A 9 -24.76 0.32 8.79
C GLY A 9 -23.63 1.37 8.83
N GLU A 10 -22.96 1.55 9.95
CA GLU A 10 -21.79 2.44 10.08
C GLU A 10 -20.50 1.64 9.91
N VAL A 11 -19.60 2.14 9.05
CA VAL A 11 -18.25 1.60 8.88
C VAL A 11 -17.43 2.00 10.11
N ILE A 12 -17.03 1.01 10.92
CA ILE A 12 -16.26 1.26 12.13
C ILE A 12 -14.82 1.64 11.74
N SER A 13 -14.41 2.83 12.16
CA SER A 13 -13.05 3.32 11.98
C SER A 13 -12.09 2.62 12.95
N MET A 14 -11.00 2.01 12.42
CA MET A 14 -9.91 1.45 13.23
C MET A 14 -8.86 2.51 13.55
N ILE A 15 -8.45 3.28 12.55
CA ILE A 15 -7.47 4.36 12.69
C ILE A 15 -8.07 5.62 12.09
N LYS A 16 -7.99 6.74 12.83
CA LYS A 16 -8.38 8.06 12.33
C LYS A 16 -7.29 9.07 12.63
N LEU A 17 -6.91 9.81 11.61
CA LEU A 17 -5.96 10.93 11.69
C LEU A 17 -6.73 12.22 11.42
N GLU A 18 -6.59 13.19 12.30
CA GLU A 18 -7.20 14.51 12.18
C GLU A 18 -6.13 15.59 12.20
N HIS A 19 -5.96 16.28 11.08
CA HIS A 19 -5.02 17.39 10.90
C HIS A 19 -3.59 17.08 11.36
N VAL A 20 -3.13 15.84 11.11
CA VAL A 20 -1.83 15.36 11.57
C VAL A 20 -0.72 16.01 10.76
N SER A 21 0.19 16.70 11.46
CA SER A 21 1.41 17.27 10.89
C SER A 21 2.63 16.89 11.71
N LYS A 22 3.77 16.71 11.04
CA LYS A 22 5.06 16.44 11.67
C LYS A 22 6.17 17.24 11.04
N GLU A 23 6.76 18.11 11.84
CA GLU A 23 7.95 18.89 11.51
C GLU A 23 9.18 18.29 12.21
N PHE A 24 10.30 18.28 11.53
CA PHE A 24 11.62 17.98 12.10
C PHE A 24 12.52 19.20 12.03
N GLU A 25 13.25 19.46 13.10
CA GLU A 25 14.30 20.49 13.09
C GLU A 25 15.65 19.86 12.75
N THR A 26 16.32 20.38 11.73
CA THR A 26 17.70 20.00 11.40
C THR A 26 18.70 20.78 12.25
N ARG A 27 19.94 20.27 12.36
CA ARG A 27 21.03 20.93 13.12
C ARG A 27 21.28 22.39 12.72
N GLY A 28 20.80 22.83 11.55
CA GLY A 28 20.90 24.24 11.07
C GLY A 28 19.63 25.06 11.30
N LYS A 29 18.71 24.67 12.20
CA LYS A 29 17.39 25.30 12.45
C LYS A 29 16.47 25.38 11.22
N LYS A 30 16.78 24.66 10.14
CA LYS A 30 15.85 24.52 9.01
C LYS A 30 14.80 23.48 9.38
N LYS A 31 13.53 23.85 9.25
CA LYS A 31 12.39 22.96 9.45
C LYS A 31 12.16 22.15 8.18
N ILE A 32 11.84 20.89 8.36
CA ILE A 32 11.42 19.97 7.30
C ILE A 32 10.04 19.44 7.67
N ASP A 33 9.05 19.77 6.86
CA ASP A 33 7.69 19.29 7.00
C ASP A 33 7.59 17.92 6.37
N ALA A 34 7.63 16.86 7.19
CA ALA A 34 7.58 15.49 6.72
C ALA A 34 6.15 14.97 6.53
N VAL A 35 5.18 15.52 7.27
CA VAL A 35 3.75 15.24 7.18
C VAL A 35 3.01 16.55 7.37
N ASN A 36 2.07 16.85 6.48
CA ASN A 36 1.35 18.12 6.42
C ASN A 36 -0.15 17.90 6.37
N ASP A 37 -0.84 18.32 7.43
CA ASP A 37 -2.31 18.38 7.53
C ASP A 37 -3.04 17.12 7.05
N VAL A 38 -2.54 15.95 7.43
CA VAL A 38 -3.09 14.67 6.98
C VAL A 38 -4.38 14.35 7.72
N ASN A 39 -5.45 14.16 6.93
CA ASN A 39 -6.74 13.65 7.34
C ASN A 39 -6.97 12.29 6.67
N LEU A 40 -7.10 11.20 7.46
CA LEU A 40 -7.18 9.85 6.93
C LEU A 40 -7.99 8.96 7.86
N THR A 41 -8.86 8.12 7.28
CA THR A 41 -9.61 7.09 8.01
C THR A 41 -9.32 5.73 7.40
N ILE A 42 -8.91 4.78 8.24
CA ILE A 42 -8.68 3.38 7.91
C ILE A 42 -9.71 2.54 8.65
N ASN A 43 -10.41 1.69 7.93
CA ASN A 43 -11.54 0.92 8.46
C ASN A 43 -11.07 -0.38 9.14
N THR A 44 -11.89 -0.89 10.05
CA THR A 44 -11.62 -2.16 10.73
C THR A 44 -11.60 -3.32 9.75
N GLY A 45 -10.54 -4.11 9.80
CA GLY A 45 -10.39 -5.35 9.02
C GLY A 45 -9.98 -5.16 7.57
N GLU A 46 -9.80 -3.90 7.08
CA GLU A 46 -9.29 -3.67 5.73
C GLU A 46 -7.76 -3.81 5.65
N ILE A 47 -7.26 -4.09 4.46
CA ILE A 47 -5.84 -3.91 4.11
C ILE A 47 -5.72 -2.58 3.39
N PHE A 48 -5.09 -1.60 4.03
CA PHE A 48 -4.95 -0.24 3.54
C PHE A 48 -3.54 0.06 3.07
N GLY A 49 -3.38 0.55 1.85
CA GLY A 49 -2.10 0.95 1.27
C GLY A 49 -1.78 2.42 1.50
N ILE A 50 -0.52 2.77 1.74
CA ILE A 50 0.00 4.13 1.67
C ILE A 50 1.16 4.12 0.68
N ILE A 51 0.97 4.75 -0.49
CA ILE A 51 1.96 4.77 -1.57
C ILE A 51 2.48 6.17 -1.85
N GLY A 52 3.65 6.25 -2.45
CA GLY A 52 4.29 7.50 -2.85
C GLY A 52 5.78 7.30 -3.12
N PHE A 53 6.41 8.26 -3.74
CA PHE A 53 7.85 8.21 -3.99
C PHE A 53 8.67 8.23 -2.70
N SER A 54 9.97 7.92 -2.82
CA SER A 54 10.89 8.04 -1.69
C SER A 54 10.89 9.49 -1.17
N GLY A 55 10.88 9.67 0.15
CA GLY A 55 10.80 11.00 0.77
C GLY A 55 9.40 11.60 0.88
N ALA A 56 8.33 10.96 0.38
CA ALA A 56 6.97 11.48 0.46
C ALA A 56 6.40 11.62 1.89
N GLY A 57 7.08 11.10 2.93
CA GLY A 57 6.66 11.19 4.33
C GLY A 57 5.96 9.94 4.86
N LYS A 58 5.83 8.87 4.05
CA LYS A 58 5.08 7.63 4.39
C LYS A 58 5.51 6.98 5.72
N SER A 59 6.80 6.68 5.89
CA SER A 59 7.31 6.05 7.12
C SER A 59 7.16 6.97 8.34
N THR A 60 7.24 8.29 8.14
CA THR A 60 6.97 9.27 9.21
C THR A 60 5.50 9.21 9.62
N LEU A 61 4.57 9.16 8.65
CA LEU A 61 3.14 9.07 8.90
C LEU A 61 2.80 7.81 9.72
N VAL A 62 3.35 6.65 9.34
CA VAL A 62 3.13 5.39 10.10
C VAL A 62 3.72 5.45 11.50
N ARG A 63 4.88 6.07 11.67
CA ARG A 63 5.44 6.29 13.00
C ARG A 63 4.60 7.28 13.83
N CYS A 64 3.87 8.19 13.20
CA CYS A 64 2.86 9.00 13.89
C CYS A 64 1.63 8.18 14.28
N ILE A 65 1.19 7.22 13.48
CA ILE A 65 0.04 6.35 13.79
C ILE A 65 0.26 5.57 15.11
N ASN A 66 1.47 5.02 15.31
CA ASN A 66 1.79 4.31 16.56
C ASN A 66 2.47 5.20 17.61
N LEU A 67 2.54 6.51 17.36
CA LEU A 67 3.20 7.53 18.20
C LEU A 67 4.69 7.22 18.51
N LEU A 68 5.39 6.41 17.70
CA LEU A 68 6.87 6.36 17.76
C LEU A 68 7.46 7.73 17.44
N GLU A 69 6.80 8.46 16.53
CA GLU A 69 7.00 9.90 16.32
C GLU A 69 5.75 10.63 16.77
N HIS A 70 5.88 11.54 17.73
CA HIS A 70 4.75 12.38 18.13
C HIS A 70 4.46 13.41 17.04
N PRO A 71 3.21 13.55 16.58
CA PRO A 71 2.80 14.62 15.69
C PRO A 71 3.14 16.00 16.33
N THR A 72 3.52 16.96 15.50
CA THR A 72 3.68 18.36 15.92
C THR A 72 2.32 19.03 16.11
N LYS A 73 1.33 18.62 15.29
CA LYS A 73 -0.07 19.07 15.34
C LYS A 73 -1.00 17.91 15.00
N GLY A 74 -2.27 18.06 15.35
CA GLY A 74 -3.32 17.12 15.03
C GLY A 74 -3.46 15.98 16.02
N LYS A 75 -4.35 15.05 15.71
CA LYS A 75 -4.77 13.97 16.59
C LYS A 75 -4.74 12.63 15.89
N VAL A 76 -4.39 11.60 16.65
CA VAL A 76 -4.36 10.19 16.20
C VAL A 76 -5.29 9.39 17.09
N TYR A 77 -6.21 8.65 16.47
CA TYR A 77 -7.16 7.79 17.15
C TYR A 77 -6.97 6.33 16.76
N LEU A 78 -7.16 5.43 17.71
CA LEU A 78 -7.26 3.99 17.55
C LEU A 78 -8.56 3.52 18.22
N ASN A 79 -9.51 2.94 17.47
CA ASN A 79 -10.85 2.57 17.97
C ASN A 79 -11.50 3.72 18.76
N ASP A 80 -11.63 4.89 18.16
CA ASP A 80 -12.20 6.11 18.74
C ASP A 80 -11.45 6.67 19.96
N LYS A 81 -10.39 6.00 20.41
CA LYS A 81 -9.56 6.48 21.51
C LYS A 81 -8.42 7.37 21.00
N GLU A 82 -8.35 8.60 21.50
CA GLU A 82 -7.27 9.53 21.16
C GLU A 82 -5.94 9.08 21.79
N LEU A 83 -4.99 8.68 20.95
CA LEU A 83 -3.65 8.26 21.38
C LEU A 83 -2.77 9.46 21.74
N THR A 84 -2.93 10.58 21.03
CA THR A 84 -2.13 11.80 21.23
C THR A 84 -2.34 12.45 22.58
N ALA A 85 -3.50 12.26 23.20
CA ALA A 85 -3.82 12.74 24.55
C ALA A 85 -3.43 11.72 25.65
N SER A 86 -3.01 10.50 25.29
CA SER A 86 -2.77 9.42 26.24
C SER A 86 -1.47 9.62 27.03
N GLY A 87 -1.51 9.38 28.34
CA GLY A 87 -0.31 9.36 29.18
C GLY A 87 0.60 8.17 28.85
N ALA A 88 1.88 8.24 29.24
CA ALA A 88 2.90 7.25 28.87
C ALA A 88 2.57 5.78 29.26
N LYS A 89 1.84 5.55 30.34
CA LYS A 89 1.43 4.21 30.78
C LYS A 89 0.31 3.68 29.87
N GLU A 90 -0.66 4.51 29.59
CA GLU A 90 -1.81 4.21 28.73
C GLU A 90 -1.37 3.98 27.29
N LEU A 91 -0.54 4.86 26.74
CA LEU A 91 0.04 4.71 25.40
C LEU A 91 0.80 3.39 25.23
N ARG A 92 1.53 2.93 26.27
CA ARG A 92 2.18 1.61 26.25
C ARG A 92 1.17 0.45 26.17
N GLN A 93 -0.01 0.61 26.77
CA GLN A 93 -1.07 -0.39 26.66
C GLN A 93 -1.68 -0.39 25.27
N GLU A 94 -2.00 0.78 24.72
CA GLU A 94 -2.57 0.88 23.38
C GLU A 94 -1.60 0.39 22.30
N ARG A 95 -0.30 0.68 22.44
CA ARG A 95 0.73 0.17 21.51
C ARG A 95 0.81 -1.36 21.44
N ARG A 96 0.32 -2.10 22.46
CA ARG A 96 0.23 -3.58 22.39
C ARG A 96 -0.80 -4.06 21.39
N LYS A 97 -1.78 -3.20 21.04
CA LYS A 97 -2.79 -3.45 20.01
C LYS A 97 -2.28 -3.18 18.60
N ILE A 98 -1.08 -2.61 18.47
CA ILE A 98 -0.45 -2.27 17.20
C ILE A 98 0.82 -3.09 17.04
N GLY A 99 0.82 -4.05 16.11
CA GLY A 99 2.02 -4.72 15.65
C GLY A 99 2.75 -3.89 14.61
N MET A 100 4.07 -3.96 14.57
CA MET A 100 4.86 -3.26 13.56
C MET A 100 5.90 -4.18 12.94
N ILE A 101 5.95 -4.20 11.62
CA ILE A 101 6.94 -4.86 10.79
C ILE A 101 7.78 -3.77 10.15
N PHE A 102 9.09 -3.82 10.38
CA PHE A 102 10.05 -2.83 9.91
C PHE A 102 10.73 -3.29 8.62
N GLN A 103 11.19 -2.35 7.81
CA GLN A 103 11.92 -2.58 6.57
C GLN A 103 13.14 -3.51 6.75
N GLN A 104 13.89 -3.37 7.84
CA GLN A 104 15.10 -4.16 8.13
C GLN A 104 14.85 -5.33 9.08
N PHE A 105 13.64 -5.92 9.13
CA PHE A 105 13.23 -7.01 10.02
C PHE A 105 13.38 -6.71 11.51
N ASN A 106 14.42 -6.04 11.95
CA ASN A 106 14.77 -5.65 13.32
C ASN A 106 14.70 -6.84 14.31
N LEU A 107 15.13 -8.03 13.87
CA LEU A 107 15.22 -9.19 14.75
C LEU A 107 16.37 -9.04 15.75
N LEU A 108 16.15 -9.55 16.95
CA LEU A 108 17.19 -9.63 17.98
C LEU A 108 18.21 -10.70 17.58
N ALA A 109 19.38 -10.28 17.08
CA ALA A 109 20.38 -11.17 16.49
C ALA A 109 20.89 -12.25 17.47
N GLN A 110 20.96 -11.92 18.76
CA GLN A 110 21.42 -12.82 19.82
C GLN A 110 20.30 -13.71 20.42
N LYS A 111 19.12 -13.70 19.83
CA LYS A 111 17.95 -14.46 20.24
C LYS A 111 17.53 -15.44 19.17
N THR A 112 17.08 -16.63 19.56
CA THR A 112 16.49 -17.59 18.62
C THR A 112 15.18 -17.08 18.03
N CYS A 113 14.65 -17.73 16.99
CA CYS A 113 13.36 -17.39 16.40
C CYS A 113 12.25 -17.40 17.43
N ILE A 114 12.16 -18.45 18.24
CA ILE A 114 11.13 -18.54 19.28
C ILE A 114 11.30 -17.45 20.34
N ASP A 115 12.55 -17.09 20.70
CA ASP A 115 12.82 -16.04 21.66
C ASP A 115 12.48 -14.65 21.09
N ASN A 116 12.67 -14.42 19.80
CA ASN A 116 12.22 -13.20 19.13
C ASN A 116 10.71 -13.04 19.21
N ILE A 117 9.95 -14.12 19.01
CA ILE A 117 8.48 -14.10 19.05
C ILE A 117 7.98 -13.98 20.48
N THR A 118 8.61 -14.65 21.47
CA THR A 118 8.20 -14.58 22.87
C THR A 118 8.55 -13.24 23.53
N PHE A 119 9.54 -12.52 23.03
CA PHE A 119 10.04 -11.29 23.65
C PHE A 119 8.95 -10.24 23.95
N PRO A 120 8.08 -9.83 22.99
CA PRO A 120 7.01 -8.87 23.28
C PRO A 120 5.99 -9.38 24.32
N LEU A 121 5.76 -10.69 24.38
CA LEU A 121 4.87 -11.29 25.35
C LEU A 121 5.46 -11.23 26.79
N ILE A 122 6.74 -11.56 26.92
CA ILE A 122 7.44 -11.54 28.21
C ILE A 122 7.52 -10.11 28.77
N ILE A 123 7.86 -9.11 27.93
CA ILE A 123 7.85 -7.71 28.39
C ILE A 123 6.43 -7.25 28.77
N SER A 124 5.42 -7.86 28.16
CA SER A 124 4.01 -7.58 28.49
C SER A 124 3.54 -8.27 29.76
N GLY A 125 4.40 -9.07 30.44
CA GLY A 125 4.08 -9.79 31.67
C GLY A 125 3.41 -11.15 31.46
N VAL A 126 3.39 -11.69 30.24
CA VAL A 126 2.84 -13.03 29.96
C VAL A 126 3.79 -14.10 30.52
N PRO A 127 3.31 -15.09 31.29
CA PRO A 127 4.13 -16.17 31.77
C PRO A 127 4.86 -16.93 30.68
N LYS A 128 6.14 -17.27 30.91
CA LYS A 128 7.03 -17.86 29.90
C LYS A 128 6.42 -19.08 29.20
N LYS A 129 5.73 -19.95 29.95
CA LYS A 129 5.07 -21.15 29.39
C LYS A 129 4.04 -20.78 28.32
N ARG A 130 3.14 -19.83 28.63
CA ARG A 130 2.12 -19.35 27.67
C ARG A 130 2.73 -18.60 26.49
N ALA A 131 3.80 -17.83 26.74
CA ALA A 131 4.52 -17.14 25.66
C ALA A 131 5.13 -18.14 24.68
N ILE A 132 5.71 -19.25 25.15
CA ILE A 132 6.27 -20.31 24.30
C ILE A 132 5.17 -21.04 23.53
N GLU A 133 4.04 -21.36 24.15
CA GLU A 133 2.89 -21.97 23.48
C GLU A 133 2.41 -21.07 22.32
N ARG A 134 2.19 -19.78 22.60
CA ARG A 134 1.80 -18.81 21.57
C ARG A 134 2.84 -18.67 20.46
N ALA A 135 4.11 -18.67 20.80
CA ALA A 135 5.18 -18.58 19.80
C ALA A 135 5.22 -19.80 18.86
N LYS A 136 4.91 -20.99 19.36
CA LYS A 136 4.80 -22.21 18.53
C LYS A 136 3.64 -22.12 17.54
N GLU A 137 2.46 -21.68 17.99
CA GLU A 137 1.30 -21.44 17.11
C GLU A 137 1.67 -20.46 15.96
N LEU A 138 2.39 -19.39 16.30
CA LEU A 138 2.81 -18.39 15.32
C LEU A 138 3.90 -18.90 14.38
N LEU A 139 4.82 -19.75 14.84
CA LEU A 139 5.80 -20.41 13.98
C LEU A 139 5.11 -21.35 12.99
N GLU A 140 4.07 -22.05 13.40
CA GLU A 140 3.24 -22.86 12.51
C GLU A 140 2.50 -22.01 11.48
N LEU A 141 1.89 -20.90 11.90
CA LEU A 141 1.19 -19.96 11.02
C LEU A 141 2.10 -19.42 9.89
N VAL A 142 3.39 -19.22 10.19
CA VAL A 142 4.36 -18.69 9.21
C VAL A 142 5.22 -19.77 8.54
N ASP A 143 4.89 -21.07 8.71
CA ASP A 143 5.57 -22.25 8.14
C ASP A 143 7.06 -22.35 8.52
N LEU A 144 7.40 -22.06 9.78
CA LEU A 144 8.79 -22.10 10.30
C LEU A 144 8.93 -22.84 11.63
N SER A 145 8.09 -23.86 11.89
CA SER A 145 8.14 -24.66 13.11
C SER A 145 9.51 -25.34 13.33
N ASP A 146 10.15 -25.77 12.25
CA ASP A 146 11.49 -26.40 12.25
C ASP A 146 12.63 -25.41 12.60
N LYS A 147 12.40 -24.11 12.47
CA LYS A 147 13.36 -23.03 12.72
C LYS A 147 13.27 -22.42 14.13
N ALA A 148 12.45 -22.98 15.02
CA ALA A 148 12.22 -22.41 16.36
C ALA A 148 13.52 -22.07 17.12
N LYS A 149 14.55 -22.93 17.00
CA LYS A 149 15.85 -22.78 17.70
C LYS A 149 16.92 -22.07 16.84
N ALA A 150 16.65 -21.75 15.57
CA ALA A 150 17.59 -21.08 14.71
C ALA A 150 17.76 -19.61 15.11
N TYR A 151 18.93 -19.06 14.83
CA TYR A 151 19.23 -17.62 14.99
C TYR A 151 18.97 -16.86 13.69
N PRO A 152 18.71 -15.54 13.75
CA PRO A 152 18.42 -14.73 12.56
C PRO A 152 19.48 -14.84 11.45
N GLU A 153 20.77 -14.99 11.77
CA GLU A 153 21.84 -15.13 10.80
C GLU A 153 21.74 -16.41 9.96
N GLN A 154 21.07 -17.45 10.47
CA GLN A 154 20.86 -18.74 9.82
C GLN A 154 19.62 -18.76 8.91
N LEU A 155 18.94 -17.61 8.74
CA LEU A 155 17.69 -17.49 8.00
C LEU A 155 17.88 -16.71 6.69
N SER A 156 17.15 -17.12 5.66
CA SER A 156 17.00 -16.31 4.44
C SER A 156 16.22 -15.01 4.74
N GLY A 157 16.27 -14.03 3.82
CA GLY A 157 15.50 -12.77 3.95
C GLY A 157 14.01 -13.01 4.17
N GLY A 158 13.39 -13.88 3.37
CA GLY A 158 11.98 -14.23 3.50
C GLY A 158 11.65 -14.93 4.83
N GLN A 159 12.54 -15.81 5.33
CA GLN A 159 12.39 -16.43 6.64
C GLN A 159 12.49 -15.40 7.77
N LYS A 160 13.45 -14.47 7.70
CA LYS A 160 13.53 -13.34 8.65
C LYS A 160 12.25 -12.53 8.68
N GLN A 161 11.68 -12.25 7.51
CA GLN A 161 10.43 -11.51 7.39
C GLN A 161 9.26 -12.27 8.02
N ARG A 162 9.14 -13.57 7.78
CA ARG A 162 8.13 -14.42 8.41
C ARG A 162 8.24 -14.43 9.94
N ILE A 163 9.46 -14.48 10.50
CA ILE A 163 9.68 -14.35 11.95
C ILE A 163 9.32 -12.95 12.47
N ALA A 164 9.61 -11.89 11.71
CA ALA A 164 9.22 -10.52 12.07
C ALA A 164 7.69 -10.36 12.10
N ILE A 165 6.97 -10.97 11.14
CA ILE A 165 5.51 -11.04 11.12
C ILE A 165 4.99 -11.80 12.36
N ALA A 166 5.51 -12.99 12.64
CA ALA A 166 5.12 -13.79 13.80
C ALA A 166 5.33 -13.02 15.12
N ARG A 167 6.47 -12.31 15.25
CA ARG A 167 6.75 -11.46 16.42
C ARG A 167 5.74 -10.31 16.54
N ALA A 168 5.39 -9.66 15.43
CA ALA A 168 4.42 -8.56 15.42
C ALA A 168 3.01 -9.04 15.82
N LEU A 169 2.65 -10.28 15.50
CA LEU A 169 1.37 -10.90 15.86
C LEU A 169 1.32 -11.48 17.28
N ALA A 170 2.46 -11.52 17.99
CA ALA A 170 2.55 -12.20 19.30
C ALA A 170 1.54 -11.67 20.32
N THR A 171 1.40 -10.34 20.41
CA THR A 171 0.50 -9.66 21.36
C THR A 171 -0.98 -9.68 20.96
N LYS A 172 -1.35 -10.37 19.86
CA LYS A 172 -2.70 -10.35 19.27
C LYS A 172 -3.14 -8.92 18.94
N PRO A 173 -2.41 -8.22 18.07
CA PRO A 173 -2.72 -6.84 17.73
C PRO A 173 -4.04 -6.74 16.94
N GLU A 174 -4.69 -5.58 17.04
CA GLU A 174 -5.86 -5.21 16.21
C GLU A 174 -5.43 -4.59 14.88
N VAL A 175 -4.22 -4.00 14.87
CA VAL A 175 -3.60 -3.36 13.69
C VAL A 175 -2.19 -3.88 13.46
N LEU A 176 -1.83 -4.13 12.22
CA LEU A 176 -0.47 -4.46 11.78
C LEU A 176 0.04 -3.38 10.81
N LEU A 177 1.08 -2.66 11.21
CA LEU A 177 1.74 -1.65 10.39
C LEU A 177 2.95 -2.29 9.69
N CYS A 178 3.00 -2.22 8.36
CA CYS A 178 4.05 -2.79 7.53
C CYS A 178 4.83 -1.65 6.84
N ASP A 179 6.00 -1.28 7.38
CA ASP A 179 6.86 -0.24 6.81
C ASP A 179 7.83 -0.88 5.82
N GLU A 180 7.52 -0.77 4.52
CA GLU A 180 8.29 -1.34 3.40
C GLU A 180 8.70 -2.81 3.60
N ALA A 181 7.77 -3.62 4.08
CA ALA A 181 7.99 -4.99 4.54
C ALA A 181 8.52 -5.97 3.45
N THR A 182 8.54 -5.56 2.19
CA THR A 182 8.94 -6.39 1.04
C THR A 182 10.10 -5.82 0.23
N SER A 183 10.54 -4.59 0.50
CA SER A 183 11.52 -3.86 -0.32
C SER A 183 12.91 -4.53 -0.41
N ALA A 184 13.26 -5.40 0.55
CA ALA A 184 14.53 -6.12 0.59
C ALA A 184 14.43 -7.59 0.11
N LEU A 185 13.30 -7.96 -0.53
CA LEU A 185 13.01 -9.34 -0.93
C LEU A 185 12.94 -9.47 -2.45
N ASP A 186 13.23 -10.66 -2.94
CA ASP A 186 13.03 -11.00 -4.35
C ASP A 186 11.52 -11.11 -4.69
N PRO A 187 11.13 -11.02 -5.97
CA PRO A 187 9.71 -11.01 -6.37
C PRO A 187 8.90 -12.26 -5.97
N ILE A 188 9.53 -13.42 -5.91
CA ILE A 188 8.86 -14.68 -5.53
C ILE A 188 8.57 -14.67 -4.03
N THR A 189 9.58 -14.31 -3.24
CA THR A 189 9.46 -14.17 -1.80
C THR A 189 8.46 -13.07 -1.42
N THR A 190 8.48 -11.93 -2.13
CA THR A 190 7.50 -10.84 -1.96
C THR A 190 6.08 -11.37 -2.09
N ARG A 191 5.75 -12.07 -3.19
CA ARG A 191 4.41 -12.66 -3.39
C ARG A 191 4.00 -13.59 -2.26
N SER A 192 4.94 -14.43 -1.77
CA SER A 192 4.70 -15.34 -0.65
C SER A 192 4.38 -14.59 0.65
N ILE A 193 5.09 -13.48 0.94
CA ILE A 193 4.84 -12.64 2.12
C ILE A 193 3.49 -11.91 2.00
N LEU A 194 3.15 -11.38 0.81
CA LEU A 194 1.86 -10.73 0.58
C LEU A 194 0.69 -11.70 0.74
N ALA A 195 0.81 -12.93 0.20
CA ALA A 195 -0.18 -13.98 0.41
C ALA A 195 -0.35 -14.34 1.90
N LEU A 196 0.76 -14.40 2.67
CA LEU A 196 0.71 -14.61 4.12
C LEU A 196 0.00 -13.45 4.83
N LEU A 197 0.27 -12.19 4.51
CA LEU A 197 -0.40 -11.03 5.10
C LEU A 197 -1.91 -11.05 4.80
N LYS A 198 -2.30 -11.38 3.57
CA LYS A 198 -3.71 -11.53 3.19
C LYS A 198 -4.40 -12.64 3.99
N LYS A 199 -3.77 -13.81 4.12
CA LYS A 199 -4.25 -14.92 4.95
C LYS A 199 -4.43 -14.48 6.42
N ILE A 200 -3.46 -13.77 6.99
CA ILE A 200 -3.53 -13.22 8.36
C ILE A 200 -4.72 -12.27 8.51
N ASN A 201 -4.93 -11.36 7.56
CA ASN A 201 -6.09 -10.46 7.58
C ASN A 201 -7.41 -11.24 7.55
N GLU A 202 -7.53 -12.21 6.64
CA GLU A 202 -8.75 -13.01 6.46
C GLU A 202 -9.07 -13.89 7.68
N GLU A 203 -8.07 -14.55 8.27
CA GLU A 203 -8.24 -15.48 9.39
C GLU A 203 -8.33 -14.79 10.74
N LEU A 204 -7.49 -13.77 10.99
CA LEU A 204 -7.40 -13.09 12.28
C LEU A 204 -8.16 -11.78 12.35
N LYS A 205 -8.72 -11.31 11.22
CA LYS A 205 -9.44 -10.02 11.10
C LYS A 205 -8.65 -8.80 11.57
N VAL A 206 -7.32 -8.88 11.46
CA VAL A 206 -6.42 -7.78 11.81
C VAL A 206 -6.43 -6.74 10.69
N THR A 207 -6.60 -5.48 11.03
CA THR A 207 -6.44 -4.37 10.07
C THR A 207 -4.97 -4.24 9.69
N ILE A 208 -4.64 -4.18 8.40
CA ILE A 208 -3.26 -4.10 7.95
C ILE A 208 -3.03 -2.77 7.21
N VAL A 209 -1.97 -2.05 7.58
CA VAL A 209 -1.52 -0.85 6.86
C VAL A 209 -0.18 -1.14 6.20
N VAL A 210 -0.15 -1.11 4.88
CA VAL A 210 1.05 -1.40 4.09
C VAL A 210 1.62 -0.13 3.50
N ILE A 211 2.89 0.15 3.79
CA ILE A 211 3.63 1.23 3.16
C ILE A 211 4.53 0.64 2.09
N THR A 212 4.48 1.23 0.91
CA THR A 212 5.34 0.84 -0.21
C THR A 212 5.46 1.99 -1.22
N HIS A 213 6.47 1.90 -2.06
CA HIS A 213 6.58 2.70 -3.27
C HIS A 213 6.23 1.88 -4.54
N GLU A 214 5.90 0.60 -4.37
CA GLU A 214 5.57 -0.32 -5.44
C GLU A 214 4.05 -0.47 -5.58
N MET A 215 3.48 -0.01 -6.69
CA MET A 215 2.04 -0.13 -6.97
C MET A 215 1.59 -1.59 -6.99
N ARG A 216 2.41 -2.50 -7.53
CA ARG A 216 2.13 -3.94 -7.58
C ARG A 216 1.83 -4.58 -6.22
N VAL A 217 2.47 -4.11 -5.15
CA VAL A 217 2.21 -4.59 -3.79
C VAL A 217 0.79 -4.22 -3.36
N VAL A 218 0.38 -2.98 -3.66
CA VAL A 218 -0.96 -2.46 -3.33
C VAL A 218 -2.04 -3.20 -4.11
N GLU A 219 -1.83 -3.41 -5.41
CA GLU A 219 -2.76 -4.11 -6.30
C GLU A 219 -3.05 -5.55 -5.86
N GLN A 220 -2.03 -6.22 -5.31
CA GLN A 220 -2.15 -7.64 -4.92
C GLN A 220 -2.96 -7.85 -3.64
N ILE A 221 -2.90 -6.95 -2.67
CA ILE A 221 -3.49 -7.24 -1.35
C ILE A 221 -4.36 -6.13 -0.76
N CYS A 222 -4.24 -4.86 -1.21
CA CYS A 222 -4.95 -3.76 -0.57
C CYS A 222 -6.38 -3.60 -1.10
N ASP A 223 -7.28 -3.18 -0.22
CA ASP A 223 -8.67 -2.82 -0.57
C ASP A 223 -8.75 -1.35 -1.01
N ARG A 224 -8.11 -0.47 -0.23
CA ARG A 224 -8.03 0.97 -0.47
C ARG A 224 -6.60 1.46 -0.34
N VAL A 225 -6.33 2.61 -0.92
CA VAL A 225 -4.99 3.20 -0.92
C VAL A 225 -5.05 4.72 -0.78
N ALA A 226 -4.09 5.29 -0.07
CA ALA A 226 -3.77 6.70 -0.05
C ALA A 226 -2.48 6.96 -0.85
N VAL A 227 -2.52 7.92 -1.74
CA VAL A 227 -1.36 8.40 -2.50
C VAL A 227 -0.77 9.62 -1.79
N MET A 228 0.51 9.54 -1.43
CA MET A 228 1.20 10.57 -0.66
C MET A 228 2.34 11.20 -1.46
N SER A 229 2.43 12.54 -1.42
CA SER A 229 3.53 13.31 -1.99
C SER A 229 3.78 14.55 -1.15
N ASP A 230 5.06 14.86 -0.92
CA ASP A 230 5.52 16.07 -0.21
C ASP A 230 4.85 16.29 1.16
N GLY A 231 4.63 15.20 1.88
CA GLY A 231 3.97 15.22 3.19
C GLY A 231 2.43 15.25 3.16
N PHE A 232 1.80 15.41 1.99
CA PHE A 232 0.35 15.49 1.84
C PHE A 232 -0.27 14.19 1.31
N ILE A 233 -1.49 13.90 1.72
CA ILE A 233 -2.34 12.95 1.02
C ILE A 233 -2.93 13.67 -0.21
N LYS A 234 -2.59 13.19 -1.39
CA LYS A 234 -3.06 13.75 -2.66
C LYS A 234 -4.37 13.11 -3.13
N GLU A 235 -4.56 11.83 -2.81
CA GLU A 235 -5.71 11.07 -3.25
C GLU A 235 -5.94 9.86 -2.33
N VAL A 236 -7.21 9.49 -2.11
CA VAL A 236 -7.62 8.27 -1.38
C VAL A 236 -8.77 7.63 -2.15
N GLY A 237 -8.70 6.32 -2.36
CA GLY A 237 -9.76 5.58 -3.05
C GLY A 237 -9.60 4.08 -2.93
N THR A 238 -10.48 3.32 -3.58
CA THR A 238 -10.25 1.89 -3.78
C THR A 238 -9.05 1.70 -4.71
N VAL A 239 -8.34 0.59 -4.58
CA VAL A 239 -7.19 0.30 -5.46
C VAL A 239 -7.63 0.32 -6.92
N LYS A 240 -8.83 -0.22 -7.21
CA LYS A 240 -9.41 -0.21 -8.55
C LYS A 240 -9.61 1.21 -9.10
N ASP A 241 -10.21 2.12 -8.30
CA ASP A 241 -10.50 3.48 -8.76
C ASP A 241 -9.22 4.26 -9.03
N ILE A 242 -8.24 4.15 -8.12
CA ILE A 242 -6.92 4.79 -8.28
C ILE A 242 -6.17 4.25 -9.50
N PHE A 243 -6.26 2.93 -9.76
CA PHE A 243 -5.62 2.31 -10.91
C PHE A 243 -6.28 2.72 -12.24
N LEU A 244 -7.61 2.70 -12.32
CA LEU A 244 -8.33 3.03 -13.57
C LEU A 244 -8.39 4.54 -13.84
N ASN A 245 -8.65 5.35 -12.80
CA ASN A 245 -8.92 6.78 -12.89
C ASN A 245 -8.08 7.59 -11.89
N PRO A 246 -6.75 7.60 -12.00
CA PRO A 246 -5.90 8.38 -11.11
C PRO A 246 -6.14 9.88 -11.30
N LYS A 247 -6.52 10.60 -10.24
CA LYS A 247 -6.81 12.03 -10.29
C LYS A 247 -5.56 12.87 -10.09
N SER A 248 -4.67 12.43 -9.19
CA SER A 248 -3.44 13.17 -8.88
C SER A 248 -2.31 12.82 -9.85
N ASP A 249 -1.44 13.78 -10.15
CA ASP A 249 -0.24 13.55 -10.98
C ASP A 249 0.69 12.51 -10.34
N THR A 250 0.76 12.49 -9.02
CA THR A 250 1.55 11.49 -8.29
C THR A 250 1.01 10.08 -8.53
N ALA A 251 -0.31 9.88 -8.50
CA ALA A 251 -0.92 8.59 -8.80
C ALA A 251 -0.64 8.18 -10.25
N ARG A 252 -0.82 9.08 -11.21
CA ARG A 252 -0.52 8.82 -12.62
C ARG A 252 0.93 8.37 -12.84
N LYS A 253 1.90 9.06 -12.20
CA LYS A 253 3.32 8.72 -12.27
C LYS A 253 3.68 7.39 -11.62
N LEU A 254 2.99 7.00 -10.55
CA LEU A 254 3.20 5.73 -9.86
C LEU A 254 2.64 4.53 -10.64
N ILE A 255 1.50 4.73 -11.30
CA ILE A 255 0.80 3.68 -12.05
C ILE A 255 1.43 3.46 -13.42
N LEU A 256 1.85 4.54 -14.08
CA LEU A 256 2.45 4.51 -15.41
C LEU A 256 3.81 5.25 -15.41
N PRO A 257 4.85 4.68 -14.85
CA PRO A 257 6.17 5.31 -14.81
C PRO A 257 6.75 5.57 -16.21
N GLU A 258 6.34 4.82 -17.21
CA GLU A 258 6.79 4.97 -18.60
C GLU A 258 6.23 6.22 -19.27
N ARG A 259 5.08 6.74 -18.84
CA ARG A 259 4.50 7.99 -19.37
C ARG A 259 5.48 9.15 -19.30
N ASN A 260 6.26 9.27 -18.23
CA ASN A 260 7.26 10.33 -18.08
C ASN A 260 8.38 10.30 -19.13
N ARG A 261 8.62 9.16 -19.80
CA ARG A 261 9.60 9.06 -20.90
C ARG A 261 9.07 9.70 -22.16
N PHE A 262 7.75 9.70 -22.38
CA PHE A 262 7.10 10.18 -23.60
C PHE A 262 6.53 11.60 -23.46
N GLU A 263 6.31 12.12 -22.23
CA GLU A 263 5.88 13.51 -22.02
C GLU A 263 6.96 14.54 -22.43
N ASN A 264 8.24 14.14 -22.43
CA ASN A 264 9.35 14.99 -22.88
C ASN A 264 9.63 14.92 -24.40
N ASP A 265 9.14 13.87 -25.07
CA ASP A 265 9.18 13.78 -26.51
C ASP A 265 7.93 14.48 -27.09
N LYS A 266 8.11 15.42 -28.00
CA LYS A 266 7.08 16.21 -28.65
C LYS A 266 6.09 15.39 -29.52
N HIS A 267 5.74 14.19 -29.12
CA HIS A 267 4.76 13.35 -29.78
C HIS A 267 3.35 13.75 -29.32
N SER A 268 2.75 14.68 -30.07
CA SER A 268 1.33 15.01 -30.01
C SER A 268 0.54 13.76 -30.43
N GLY A 269 -0.26 13.19 -29.50
CA GLY A 269 -1.16 12.12 -29.87
C GLY A 269 -0.94 10.80 -29.12
N ILE A 270 -0.66 10.85 -27.81
CA ILE A 270 -0.65 9.65 -26.95
C ILE A 270 -2.03 9.49 -26.31
N LEU A 271 -2.57 8.28 -26.39
CA LEU A 271 -3.81 7.89 -25.71
C LEU A 271 -3.52 6.82 -24.68
N ARG A 272 -3.97 7.05 -23.44
CA ARG A 272 -3.98 6.05 -22.38
C ARG A 272 -5.31 5.33 -22.41
N LEU A 273 -5.28 4.01 -22.54
CA LEU A 273 -6.43 3.12 -22.43
C LEU A 273 -6.42 2.43 -21.09
N ALA A 274 -7.58 2.32 -20.43
CA ALA A 274 -7.74 1.55 -19.20
C ALA A 274 -8.78 0.44 -19.42
N PHE A 275 -8.35 -0.79 -19.18
CA PHE A 275 -9.16 -1.98 -19.35
C PHE A 275 -9.65 -2.50 -18.00
N ASP A 276 -10.93 -2.76 -17.89
CA ASP A 276 -11.50 -3.44 -16.73
C ASP A 276 -11.41 -4.96 -16.87
N GLY A 277 -11.81 -5.69 -15.80
CA GLY A 277 -11.71 -7.14 -15.75
C GLY A 277 -12.50 -7.92 -16.81
N GLN A 278 -13.30 -7.27 -17.66
CA GLN A 278 -13.97 -7.88 -18.80
C GLN A 278 -13.23 -7.57 -20.10
N SER A 279 -12.92 -6.30 -20.33
CA SER A 279 -12.28 -5.83 -21.56
C SER A 279 -10.81 -6.27 -21.71
N SER A 280 -10.13 -6.63 -20.60
CA SER A 280 -8.74 -7.12 -20.64
C SER A 280 -8.53 -8.43 -21.40
N TYR A 281 -9.58 -9.21 -21.64
CA TYR A 281 -9.52 -10.47 -22.39
C TYR A 281 -9.96 -10.34 -23.85
N GLU A 282 -10.41 -9.15 -24.28
CA GLU A 282 -10.80 -8.90 -25.65
C GLU A 282 -9.62 -8.45 -26.50
N PRO A 283 -9.57 -8.77 -27.82
CA PRO A 283 -8.50 -8.36 -28.72
C PRO A 283 -8.67 -6.89 -29.16
N ILE A 284 -8.78 -5.96 -28.22
CA ILE A 284 -9.16 -4.56 -28.40
C ILE A 284 -8.28 -3.85 -29.43
N ILE A 285 -6.97 -4.03 -29.37
CA ILE A 285 -6.03 -3.35 -30.31
C ILE A 285 -6.23 -3.84 -31.73
N SER A 286 -6.44 -5.13 -31.93
CA SER A 286 -6.71 -5.68 -33.25
C SER A 286 -8.04 -5.19 -33.81
N GLU A 287 -9.11 -5.19 -33.01
CA GLU A 287 -10.41 -4.66 -33.40
C GLU A 287 -10.38 -3.16 -33.68
N LEU A 288 -9.66 -2.37 -32.84
CA LEU A 288 -9.46 -0.95 -33.03
C LEU A 288 -8.73 -0.65 -34.35
N THR A 289 -7.68 -1.40 -34.64
CA THR A 289 -6.92 -1.26 -35.91
C THR A 289 -7.82 -1.56 -37.12
N LEU A 290 -8.65 -2.62 -37.05
CA LEU A 290 -9.59 -2.95 -38.12
C LEU A 290 -10.69 -1.89 -38.28
N ALA A 291 -11.22 -1.36 -37.18
CA ALA A 291 -12.30 -0.38 -37.20
C ALA A 291 -11.82 1.01 -37.70
N SER A 292 -10.62 1.43 -37.31
CA SER A 292 -10.06 2.71 -37.71
C SER A 292 -9.41 2.69 -39.09
N GLY A 293 -9.00 1.52 -39.59
CA GLY A 293 -8.21 1.36 -40.78
C GLY A 293 -6.77 1.88 -40.67
N SER A 294 -6.30 2.14 -39.42
CA SER A 294 -4.97 2.69 -39.16
C SER A 294 -4.26 1.89 -38.07
N CYS A 295 -2.98 1.65 -38.27
CA CYS A 295 -2.15 1.01 -37.24
C CYS A 295 -1.89 2.00 -36.08
N VAL A 296 -1.82 1.48 -34.87
CA VAL A 296 -1.39 2.20 -33.67
C VAL A 296 -0.10 1.59 -33.15
N ASN A 297 0.78 2.41 -32.61
CA ASN A 297 2.00 1.95 -31.94
C ASN A 297 1.72 1.79 -30.43
N ILE A 298 2.10 0.66 -29.84
CA ILE A 298 2.00 0.43 -28.39
C ILE A 298 3.29 0.92 -27.74
N LEU A 299 3.22 1.99 -26.97
CA LEU A 299 4.35 2.60 -26.26
C LEU A 299 4.62 1.91 -24.92
N GLY A 300 3.58 1.36 -24.30
CA GLY A 300 3.67 0.64 -23.02
C GLY A 300 2.37 -0.07 -22.72
N ALA A 301 2.44 -1.20 -22.02
CA ALA A 301 1.28 -1.93 -21.55
C ALA A 301 1.60 -2.58 -20.20
N ASN A 302 0.63 -2.52 -19.29
CA ASN A 302 0.68 -3.20 -18.00
C ASN A 302 -0.67 -3.88 -17.74
N THR A 303 -0.63 -5.12 -17.25
CA THR A 303 -1.82 -5.86 -16.84
C THR A 303 -1.59 -6.44 -15.45
N GLU A 304 -2.49 -6.16 -14.54
CA GLU A 304 -2.41 -6.59 -13.14
C GLU A 304 -3.69 -7.31 -12.72
N ASP A 305 -3.54 -8.26 -11.80
CA ASP A 305 -4.68 -8.93 -11.15
C ASP A 305 -5.08 -8.14 -9.90
N ILE A 306 -6.26 -7.54 -9.91
CA ILE A 306 -6.83 -6.84 -8.77
C ILE A 306 -8.09 -7.59 -8.34
N GLY A 307 -7.99 -8.28 -7.19
CA GLY A 307 -9.13 -9.04 -6.64
C GLY A 307 -9.60 -10.20 -7.52
N GLY A 308 -8.71 -10.88 -8.24
CA GLY A 308 -9.02 -12.01 -9.12
C GLY A 308 -9.54 -11.62 -10.50
N LYS A 309 -9.43 -10.36 -10.89
CA LYS A 309 -9.77 -9.85 -12.22
C LYS A 309 -8.57 -9.14 -12.84
N ALA A 310 -8.34 -9.39 -14.12
CA ALA A 310 -7.30 -8.72 -14.88
C ALA A 310 -7.73 -7.28 -15.21
N TYR A 311 -6.94 -6.30 -14.77
CA TYR A 311 -7.06 -4.92 -15.15
C TYR A 311 -5.83 -4.55 -15.98
N GLY A 312 -6.03 -3.80 -17.06
CA GLY A 312 -4.95 -3.42 -17.97
C GLY A 312 -4.88 -1.94 -18.19
N GLN A 313 -3.68 -1.46 -18.43
CA GLN A 313 -3.45 -0.12 -18.95
C GLN A 313 -2.52 -0.20 -20.15
N MET A 314 -2.78 0.62 -21.15
CA MET A 314 -1.97 0.68 -22.36
C MET A 314 -1.80 2.11 -22.80
N LEU A 315 -0.58 2.47 -23.20
CA LEU A 315 -0.27 3.71 -23.88
C LEU A 315 -0.13 3.41 -25.36
N ILE A 316 -0.92 4.05 -26.18
CA ILE A 316 -0.82 3.96 -27.63
C ILE A 316 -0.51 5.34 -28.25
N GLU A 317 0.28 5.33 -29.31
CA GLU A 317 0.50 6.49 -30.15
C GLU A 317 -0.58 6.55 -31.22
N LEU A 318 -1.25 7.70 -31.33
CA LEU A 318 -2.29 7.94 -32.31
C LEU A 318 -1.69 8.22 -33.69
N PRO A 319 -2.35 7.82 -34.79
CA PRO A 319 -1.92 8.17 -36.14
C PRO A 319 -2.11 9.69 -36.40
N ASP A 320 -1.37 10.24 -37.35
CA ASP A 320 -1.46 11.66 -37.70
C ASP A 320 -2.80 12.09 -38.36
N SER A 321 -3.59 11.12 -38.82
CA SER A 321 -4.87 11.39 -39.50
C SER A 321 -5.98 11.70 -38.50
N ALA A 322 -6.54 12.90 -38.56
CA ALA A 322 -7.68 13.31 -37.72
C ALA A 322 -8.91 12.40 -37.91
N GLU A 323 -9.12 11.89 -39.13
CA GLU A 323 -10.22 10.93 -39.39
C GLU A 323 -10.00 9.60 -38.68
N ALA A 324 -8.76 9.08 -38.68
CA ALA A 324 -8.42 7.85 -37.98
C ALA A 324 -8.54 8.03 -36.47
N ILE A 325 -8.11 9.18 -35.94
CA ILE A 325 -8.25 9.51 -34.49
C ILE A 325 -9.74 9.52 -34.10
N SER A 326 -10.61 10.14 -34.88
CA SER A 326 -12.05 10.15 -34.62
C SER A 326 -12.62 8.71 -34.57
N LYS A 327 -12.28 7.89 -35.56
CA LYS A 327 -12.74 6.49 -35.63
C LYS A 327 -12.23 5.66 -34.43
N ILE A 328 -11.00 5.92 -33.97
CA ILE A 328 -10.43 5.27 -32.78
C ILE A 328 -11.24 5.65 -31.54
N LYS A 329 -11.54 6.93 -31.34
CA LYS A 329 -12.34 7.40 -30.19
C LYS A 329 -13.76 6.85 -30.22
N ASP A 330 -14.44 6.90 -31.39
CA ASP A 330 -15.78 6.34 -31.59
C ASP A 330 -15.82 4.83 -31.28
N PHE A 331 -14.75 4.10 -31.65
CA PHE A 331 -14.65 2.67 -31.33
C PHE A 331 -14.51 2.44 -29.82
N LEU A 332 -13.65 3.22 -29.14
CA LEU A 332 -13.43 3.10 -27.69
C LEU A 332 -14.69 3.45 -26.91
N ASP A 333 -15.41 4.51 -27.31
CA ASP A 333 -16.68 4.92 -26.72
C ASP A 333 -17.74 3.84 -26.89
N LYS A 334 -17.86 3.26 -28.07
CA LYS A 334 -18.80 2.15 -28.37
C LYS A 334 -18.50 0.90 -27.53
N LYS A 335 -17.23 0.62 -27.27
CA LYS A 335 -16.78 -0.50 -26.44
C LYS A 335 -16.78 -0.16 -24.94
N GLN A 336 -17.10 1.07 -24.57
CA GLN A 336 -17.06 1.57 -23.19
C GLN A 336 -15.67 1.43 -22.53
N ILE A 337 -14.61 1.56 -23.33
CA ILE A 337 -13.24 1.54 -22.84
C ILE A 337 -12.88 2.94 -22.39
N HIS A 338 -12.45 3.06 -21.14
CA HIS A 338 -12.01 4.34 -20.61
C HIS A 338 -10.67 4.74 -21.23
N TYR A 339 -10.60 5.99 -21.74
CA TYR A 339 -9.36 6.54 -22.30
C TYR A 339 -9.13 7.98 -21.87
N GLU A 340 -7.87 8.38 -21.81
CA GLU A 340 -7.42 9.75 -21.53
C GLU A 340 -6.38 10.17 -22.58
N GLU A 341 -6.51 11.41 -23.08
CA GLU A 341 -5.51 11.98 -23.97
C GLU A 341 -4.27 12.43 -23.18
N GLY A 342 -3.10 11.98 -23.60
CA GLY A 342 -1.83 12.48 -23.10
C GLY A 342 -1.40 13.67 -23.96
N GLY A 343 -1.52 14.88 -23.41
CA GLY A 343 -1.06 16.11 -24.08
C GLY A 343 -1.80 17.32 -23.54
N ASN A 344 -1.06 18.30 -23.02
CA ASN A 344 -1.48 19.56 -22.40
C ASN A 344 -2.14 19.43 -21.02
N ALA A 345 -1.31 19.34 -19.97
CA ALA A 345 -1.66 20.07 -18.77
C ALA A 345 -1.85 21.54 -19.19
N ASP A 346 -3.08 22.03 -19.04
CA ASP A 346 -3.39 23.44 -19.21
C ASP A 346 -2.35 24.27 -18.45
N VAL A 347 -1.56 25.01 -19.19
CA VAL A 347 -0.86 26.17 -18.69
C VAL A 347 -1.95 27.21 -18.44
N THR A 348 -2.68 27.08 -17.35
CA THR A 348 -3.38 28.23 -16.77
C THR A 348 -2.35 29.00 -15.96
N THR A 349 -1.76 29.97 -16.63
CA THR A 349 -1.31 31.21 -15.99
C THR A 349 -2.43 31.71 -15.08
N ASP A 350 -2.17 31.74 -13.76
CA ASP A 350 -2.29 32.92 -12.90
C ASP A 350 -1.74 32.58 -11.50
#